data_e21fbb0ff30c906243b1299b286edd9d
#
_entry.id   e21fbb0ff30c906243b1299b286edd9d
#
_cell.length_a   1.000
_cell.length_b   1.000
_cell.length_c   1.000
_cell.angle_alpha   90.00
_cell.angle_beta   90.00
_cell.angle_gamma   90.00
#
_symmetry.space_group_name_H-M   'P 1'
#
loop_
_entity.id
_entity.type
_entity.pdbx_description
1 polymer ?
#
loop_
_entity_poly.entity_id
_entity_poly.type
_entity_poly.pdbx_seq_one_letter_code
_entity_poly.pdbx_strand_id
1 'polypeptide(L)'
;MEKAVSVIQPLLIFTMLFLTFCRIEPRELKPHRWHWWLLLIQGGTFVLLGIAAALILNRFPGHSDWTVLIESAMLCFICPTATAAAVVTRKLGGDVASITTYTIIINILVSILVPAIVPLVHPAADMTFFHAFSLILAKVFPLLIMPCFAAWLVRYLLPAFHRRILSYPDLAFKIWSVSLALAIAVTVKAIVHSSLSVLLLAGISAISLLCCIIQFWAGRKIGHSYGHIPGHSDNSVTAGQAIGQKNTVFAIWMGYTFLSPETSIVGGFYSIWHNLYNSWQIHRHDSES
;
A
#
# COMPACT_ATOMS: atom_id res chain seq x y z
N MET A 1 -0.54 -18.35 14.13
CA MET A 1 -0.23 -17.38 13.08
C MET A 1 -1.45 -16.58 12.65
N GLU A 2 -2.64 -17.15 12.57
CA GLU A 2 -3.89 -16.41 12.30
C GLU A 2 -4.06 -15.19 13.21
N LYS A 3 -3.81 -15.32 14.53
CA LYS A 3 -3.82 -14.18 15.46
C LYS A 3 -2.77 -13.11 15.13
N ALA A 4 -1.63 -13.47 14.55
CA ALA A 4 -0.61 -12.50 14.15
C ALA A 4 -1.09 -11.69 12.96
N VAL A 5 -1.71 -12.32 11.97
CA VAL A 5 -2.24 -11.63 10.79
C VAL A 5 -3.49 -10.83 11.14
N SER A 6 -4.42 -11.40 11.88
CA SER A 6 -5.72 -10.78 12.16
C SER A 6 -5.67 -9.66 13.20
N VAL A 7 -4.70 -9.64 14.10
CA VAL A 7 -4.63 -8.67 15.21
C VAL A 7 -3.33 -7.85 15.17
N ILE A 8 -2.17 -8.53 15.10
CA ILE A 8 -0.87 -7.83 15.24
C ILE A 8 -0.58 -6.98 14.00
N GLN A 9 -0.79 -7.50 12.78
CA GLN A 9 -0.53 -6.72 11.58
C GLN A 9 -1.38 -5.45 11.49
N PRO A 10 -2.71 -5.47 11.68
CA PRO A 10 -3.51 -4.24 11.72
C PRO A 10 -3.03 -3.24 12.77
N LEU A 11 -2.67 -3.70 13.96
CA LEU A 11 -2.17 -2.82 15.03
C LEU A 11 -0.85 -2.15 14.63
N LEU A 12 0.07 -2.89 14.01
CA LEU A 12 1.34 -2.36 13.51
C LEU A 12 1.12 -1.36 12.37
N ILE A 13 0.22 -1.66 11.42
CA ILE A 13 -0.15 -0.75 10.33
C ILE A 13 -0.72 0.55 10.89
N PHE A 14 -1.69 0.45 11.80
CA PHE A 14 -2.28 1.61 12.47
C PHE A 14 -1.21 2.47 13.15
N THR A 15 -0.35 1.84 13.94
CA THR A 15 0.70 2.54 14.69
C THR A 15 1.70 3.23 13.74
N MET A 16 2.11 2.58 12.66
CA MET A 16 3.01 3.17 11.66
C MET A 16 2.38 4.40 10.99
N LEU A 17 1.12 4.28 10.56
CA LEU A 17 0.39 5.41 9.95
C LEU A 17 0.21 6.56 10.94
N PHE A 18 -0.19 6.26 12.18
CA PHE A 18 -0.32 7.25 13.25
C PHE A 18 0.99 8.03 13.48
N LEU A 19 2.12 7.32 13.64
CA LEU A 19 3.42 7.96 13.85
C LEU A 19 3.86 8.80 12.63
N THR A 20 3.54 8.36 11.44
CA THR A 20 3.83 9.10 10.20
C THR A 20 3.01 10.40 10.15
N PHE A 21 1.72 10.33 10.43
CA PHE A 21 0.85 11.50 10.40
C PHE A 21 1.11 12.48 11.55
N CYS A 22 1.62 12.02 12.70
CA CYS A 22 2.09 12.92 13.76
C CYS A 22 3.21 13.87 13.31
N ARG A 23 3.99 13.53 12.28
CA ARG A 23 5.16 14.30 11.84
C ARG A 23 4.84 15.43 10.87
N ILE A 24 3.62 15.46 10.34
CA ILE A 24 3.24 16.40 9.28
C ILE A 24 2.21 17.39 9.80
N GLU A 25 2.40 18.65 9.43
CA GLU A 25 1.43 19.67 9.76
C GLU A 25 0.24 19.59 8.80
N PRO A 26 -1.02 19.58 9.31
CA PRO A 26 -2.20 19.56 8.46
C PRO A 26 -2.26 20.72 7.46
N ARG A 27 -1.63 21.85 7.78
CA ARG A 27 -1.58 23.06 6.92
C ARG A 27 -0.68 22.88 5.70
N GLU A 28 0.27 21.95 5.75
CA GLU A 28 1.20 21.64 4.65
C GLU A 28 0.57 20.69 3.63
N LEU A 29 -0.55 20.05 3.98
CA LEU A 29 -1.23 19.09 3.14
C LEU A 29 -1.98 19.81 2.01
N LYS A 30 -1.39 19.84 0.81
CA LYS A 30 -1.97 20.46 -0.38
C LYS A 30 -2.07 19.45 -1.51
N PRO A 31 -3.29 19.15 -2.01
CA PRO A 31 -3.46 18.32 -3.19
C PRO A 31 -2.88 19.01 -4.43
N HIS A 32 -2.08 18.27 -5.19
CA HIS A 32 -1.55 18.68 -6.49
C HIS A 32 -2.29 17.97 -7.63
N ARG A 33 -2.27 18.55 -8.86
CA ARG A 33 -2.96 17.95 -10.02
C ARG A 33 -2.49 16.54 -10.34
N TRP A 34 -1.20 16.25 -10.18
CA TRP A 34 -0.65 14.93 -10.43
C TRP A 34 -1.16 13.85 -9.46
N HIS A 35 -1.59 14.21 -8.23
CA HIS A 35 -2.22 13.27 -7.29
C HIS A 35 -3.46 12.61 -7.92
N TRP A 36 -4.31 13.39 -8.60
CA TRP A 36 -5.55 12.88 -9.20
C TRP A 36 -5.28 11.91 -10.34
N TRP A 37 -4.24 12.15 -11.14
CA TRP A 37 -3.84 11.21 -12.19
C TRP A 37 -3.31 9.89 -11.61
N LEU A 38 -2.52 9.94 -10.54
CA LEU A 38 -2.06 8.73 -9.87
C LEU A 38 -3.21 7.95 -9.24
N LEU A 39 -4.18 8.64 -8.61
CA LEU A 39 -5.39 8.01 -8.07
C LEU A 39 -6.21 7.34 -9.16
N LEU A 40 -6.37 8.00 -10.32
CA LEU A 40 -7.07 7.44 -11.47
C LEU A 40 -6.39 6.18 -12.00
N ILE A 41 -5.07 6.19 -12.16
CA ILE A 41 -4.31 5.02 -12.60
C ILE A 41 -4.44 3.90 -11.55
N GLN A 42 -4.20 4.19 -10.29
CA GLN A 42 -4.19 3.19 -9.23
C GLN A 42 -5.59 2.61 -8.98
N GLY A 43 -6.58 3.47 -8.76
CA GLY A 43 -7.95 3.06 -8.51
C GLY A 43 -8.65 2.53 -9.77
N GLY A 44 -8.44 3.18 -10.91
CA GLY A 44 -9.02 2.74 -12.19
C GLY A 44 -8.51 1.38 -12.62
N THR A 45 -7.20 1.12 -12.53
CA THR A 45 -6.65 -0.21 -12.83
C THR A 45 -7.18 -1.27 -11.87
N PHE A 46 -7.31 -0.96 -10.58
CA PHE A 46 -7.90 -1.89 -9.61
C PHE A 46 -9.34 -2.24 -9.96
N VAL A 47 -10.16 -1.25 -10.28
CA VAL A 47 -11.57 -1.47 -10.69
C VAL A 47 -11.66 -2.30 -11.98
N LEU A 48 -10.85 -1.98 -12.99
CA LEU A 48 -10.82 -2.72 -14.24
C LEU A 48 -10.40 -4.18 -14.05
N LEU A 49 -9.35 -4.43 -13.24
CA LEU A 49 -8.92 -5.78 -12.89
C LEU A 49 -9.98 -6.52 -12.07
N GLY A 50 -10.67 -5.84 -11.14
CA GLY A 50 -11.76 -6.41 -10.36
C GLY A 50 -12.96 -6.81 -11.23
N ILE A 51 -13.35 -5.98 -12.18
CA ILE A 51 -14.39 -6.32 -13.16
C ILE A 51 -13.96 -7.51 -14.02
N ALA A 52 -12.72 -7.51 -14.51
CA ALA A 52 -12.19 -8.63 -15.29
C ALA A 52 -12.17 -9.93 -14.47
N ALA A 53 -11.73 -9.88 -13.21
CA ALA A 53 -11.74 -11.03 -12.31
C ALA A 53 -13.18 -11.56 -12.09
N ALA A 54 -14.14 -10.68 -11.80
CA ALA A 54 -15.53 -11.07 -11.60
C ALA A 54 -16.14 -11.71 -12.86
N LEU A 55 -15.85 -11.19 -14.05
CA LEU A 55 -16.32 -11.76 -15.32
C LEU A 55 -15.71 -13.14 -15.60
N ILE A 56 -14.41 -13.33 -15.31
CA ILE A 56 -13.72 -14.62 -15.47
C ILE A 56 -14.28 -15.65 -14.49
N LEU A 57 -14.48 -15.29 -13.23
CA LEU A 57 -15.06 -16.19 -12.20
C LEU A 57 -16.48 -16.60 -12.55
N ASN A 58 -17.31 -15.68 -13.08
CA ASN A 58 -18.68 -16.01 -13.54
C ASN A 58 -18.67 -16.97 -14.72
N ARG A 59 -17.66 -16.92 -15.59
CA ARG A 59 -17.56 -17.80 -16.77
C ARG A 59 -16.91 -19.14 -16.44
N PHE A 60 -15.96 -19.15 -15.53
CA PHE A 60 -15.17 -20.31 -15.11
C PHE A 60 -15.18 -20.42 -13.57
N PRO A 61 -16.25 -20.98 -12.98
CA PRO A 61 -16.35 -21.09 -11.54
C PRO A 61 -15.28 -22.04 -10.99
N GLY A 62 -14.53 -21.58 -10.03
CA GLY A 62 -13.48 -22.31 -9.32
C GLY A 62 -12.22 -21.48 -9.12
N HIS A 63 -11.46 -21.77 -8.07
CA HIS A 63 -10.14 -21.18 -7.85
C HIS A 63 -9.17 -21.71 -8.90
N SER A 64 -8.87 -20.88 -9.89
CA SER A 64 -7.86 -21.18 -10.91
C SER A 64 -6.61 -20.34 -10.64
N ASP A 65 -5.45 -20.79 -11.11
CA ASP A 65 -4.20 -20.05 -11.05
C ASP A 65 -4.34 -18.63 -11.63
N TRP A 66 -5.18 -18.45 -12.65
CA TRP A 66 -5.49 -17.14 -13.25
C TRP A 66 -6.18 -16.18 -12.28
N THR A 67 -7.06 -16.70 -11.41
CA THR A 67 -7.71 -15.87 -10.39
C THR A 67 -6.68 -15.32 -9.42
N VAL A 68 -5.78 -16.18 -8.91
CA VAL A 68 -4.69 -15.75 -8.02
C VAL A 68 -3.78 -14.71 -8.68
N LEU A 69 -3.47 -14.87 -9.97
CA LEU A 69 -2.64 -13.91 -10.71
C LEU A 69 -3.32 -12.55 -10.89
N ILE A 70 -4.61 -12.53 -11.24
CA ILE A 70 -5.37 -11.27 -11.39
C ILE A 70 -5.53 -10.56 -10.04
N GLU A 71 -5.88 -11.29 -9.00
CA GLU A 71 -5.98 -10.76 -7.63
C GLU A 71 -4.64 -10.23 -7.13
N SER A 72 -3.53 -10.90 -7.48
CA SER A 72 -2.19 -10.42 -7.18
C SER A 72 -1.93 -9.07 -7.84
N ALA A 73 -2.30 -8.90 -9.11
CA ALA A 73 -2.22 -7.59 -9.78
C ALA A 73 -3.12 -6.55 -9.12
N MET A 74 -4.37 -6.92 -8.77
CA MET A 74 -5.30 -6.04 -8.05
C MET A 74 -4.69 -5.54 -6.74
N LEU A 75 -4.10 -6.43 -5.94
CA LEU A 75 -3.42 -6.06 -4.69
C LEU A 75 -2.25 -5.12 -4.92
N CYS A 76 -1.42 -5.37 -5.94
CA CYS A 76 -0.30 -4.48 -6.28
C CYS A 76 -0.77 -3.07 -6.60
N PHE A 77 -1.90 -2.90 -7.29
CA PHE A 77 -2.41 -1.57 -7.64
C PHE A 77 -3.13 -0.91 -6.48
N ILE A 78 -4.04 -1.60 -5.79
CA ILE A 78 -4.87 -0.95 -4.75
C ILE A 78 -4.09 -0.65 -3.47
N CYS A 79 -3.02 -1.38 -3.20
CA CYS A 79 -2.25 -1.19 -1.98
C CYS A 79 -1.82 0.29 -1.83
N PRO A 80 -2.09 0.94 -0.68
CA PRO A 80 -1.76 2.34 -0.48
C PRO A 80 -0.24 2.56 -0.39
N THR A 81 0.17 3.83 -0.40
CA THR A 81 1.57 4.21 -0.25
C THR A 81 2.15 3.76 1.08
N ALA A 82 3.38 3.25 1.07
CA ALA A 82 4.08 2.85 2.28
C ALA A 82 4.40 4.05 3.19
N THR A 83 4.38 3.85 4.50
CA THR A 83 4.82 4.86 5.47
C THR A 83 6.30 5.23 5.28
N ALA A 84 7.13 4.28 4.83
CA ALA A 84 8.55 4.50 4.53
C ALA A 84 8.77 5.37 3.28
N ALA A 85 7.77 5.54 2.41
CA ALA A 85 7.90 6.33 1.18
C ALA A 85 8.28 7.80 1.46
N ALA A 86 7.75 8.40 2.52
CA ALA A 86 8.13 9.75 2.93
C ALA A 86 9.61 9.88 3.29
N VAL A 87 10.19 8.83 3.91
CA VAL A 87 11.62 8.80 4.27
C VAL A 87 12.49 8.66 3.03
N VAL A 88 12.13 7.75 2.11
CA VAL A 88 12.85 7.55 0.85
C VAL A 88 12.75 8.79 -0.02
N THR A 89 11.56 9.38 -0.14
CA THR A 89 11.34 10.64 -0.88
C THR A 89 12.25 11.75 -0.35
N ARG A 90 12.35 11.91 0.97
CA ARG A 90 13.26 12.91 1.59
C ARG A 90 14.71 12.66 1.23
N LYS A 91 15.18 11.41 1.31
CA LYS A 91 16.56 11.05 0.95
C LYS A 91 16.89 11.34 -0.51
N LEU A 92 15.91 11.23 -1.39
CA LEU A 92 16.04 11.52 -2.82
C LEU A 92 15.74 13.00 -3.17
N GLY A 93 15.61 13.88 -2.16
CA GLY A 93 15.35 15.31 -2.35
C GLY A 93 13.92 15.67 -2.78
N GLY A 94 12.96 14.74 -2.68
CA GLY A 94 11.56 14.97 -3.04
C GLY A 94 10.74 15.67 -1.95
N ASP A 95 9.49 16.00 -2.27
CA ASP A 95 8.55 16.70 -1.39
C ASP A 95 7.79 15.75 -0.46
N VAL A 96 8.16 15.82 0.83
CA VAL A 96 7.55 14.98 1.90
C VAL A 96 6.10 15.37 2.19
N ALA A 97 5.76 16.66 2.11
CA ALA A 97 4.39 17.12 2.36
C ALA A 97 3.44 16.62 1.27
N SER A 98 3.89 16.70 0.03
CA SER A 98 3.12 16.25 -1.13
C SER A 98 2.90 14.73 -1.13
N ILE A 99 3.94 13.91 -0.87
CA ILE A 99 3.75 12.45 -0.80
C ILE A 99 2.85 12.04 0.37
N THR A 100 2.88 12.77 1.48
CA THR A 100 2.00 12.46 2.61
C THR A 100 0.57 12.87 2.32
N THR A 101 0.36 14.00 1.63
CA THR A 101 -0.96 14.37 1.10
C THR A 101 -1.52 13.25 0.23
N TYR A 102 -0.72 12.73 -0.71
CA TYR A 102 -1.12 11.58 -1.53
C TYR A 102 -1.45 10.35 -0.67
N THR A 103 -0.63 10.04 0.34
CA THR A 103 -0.86 8.90 1.24
C THR A 103 -2.21 8.99 1.94
N ILE A 104 -2.62 10.16 2.39
CA ILE A 104 -3.94 10.35 3.01
C ILE A 104 -5.06 10.14 1.99
N ILE A 105 -4.93 10.75 0.81
CA ILE A 105 -5.99 10.67 -0.22
C ILE A 105 -6.13 9.24 -0.75
N ILE A 106 -5.01 8.53 -0.98
CA ILE A 106 -5.07 7.13 -1.42
C ILE A 106 -5.64 6.21 -0.34
N ASN A 107 -5.37 6.45 0.95
CA ASN A 107 -5.99 5.70 2.04
C ASN A 107 -7.51 5.85 2.03
N ILE A 108 -8.03 7.06 1.77
CA ILE A 108 -9.47 7.32 1.62
C ILE A 108 -10.01 6.52 0.42
N LEU A 109 -9.36 6.61 -0.73
CA LEU A 109 -9.79 5.89 -1.93
C LEU A 109 -9.81 4.38 -1.69
N VAL A 110 -8.76 3.81 -1.10
CA VAL A 110 -8.65 2.38 -0.78
C VAL A 110 -9.74 1.94 0.18
N SER A 111 -10.04 2.75 1.21
CA SER A 111 -11.07 2.43 2.20
C SER A 111 -12.49 2.36 1.62
N ILE A 112 -12.70 2.92 0.42
CA ILE A 112 -13.97 2.86 -0.33
C ILE A 112 -13.93 1.77 -1.40
N LEU A 113 -12.86 1.74 -2.22
CA LEU A 113 -12.79 0.84 -3.37
C LEU A 113 -12.63 -0.63 -2.96
N VAL A 114 -11.87 -0.93 -1.90
CA VAL A 114 -11.68 -2.31 -1.45
C VAL A 114 -13.01 -2.96 -1.03
N PRO A 115 -13.81 -2.36 -0.13
CA PRO A 115 -15.11 -2.90 0.20
C PRO A 115 -16.08 -3.00 -0.99
N ALA A 116 -15.97 -2.10 -1.96
CA ALA A 116 -16.85 -2.08 -3.13
C ALA A 116 -16.52 -3.17 -4.16
N ILE A 117 -15.26 -3.52 -4.35
CA ILE A 117 -14.81 -4.42 -5.42
C ILE A 117 -14.55 -5.84 -4.92
N VAL A 118 -13.97 -6.00 -3.72
CA VAL A 118 -13.60 -7.34 -3.21
C VAL A 118 -14.80 -8.31 -3.12
N PRO A 119 -16.00 -7.91 -2.64
CA PRO A 119 -17.15 -8.81 -2.62
C PRO A 119 -17.64 -9.26 -3.99
N LEU A 120 -17.30 -8.54 -5.06
CA LEU A 120 -17.63 -8.94 -6.45
C LEU A 120 -16.69 -10.02 -6.95
N VAL A 121 -15.44 -10.02 -6.48
CA VAL A 121 -14.40 -10.98 -6.86
C VAL A 121 -14.44 -12.21 -5.96
N HIS A 122 -14.68 -12.02 -4.67
CA HIS A 122 -14.86 -13.07 -3.67
C HIS A 122 -16.25 -13.00 -3.02
N PRO A 123 -17.30 -13.44 -3.72
CA PRO A 123 -18.63 -13.50 -3.14
C PRO A 123 -18.65 -14.57 -2.04
N ALA A 124 -18.96 -14.17 -0.80
CA ALA A 124 -19.20 -15.09 0.28
C ALA A 124 -20.57 -15.78 0.07
N ALA A 125 -20.59 -17.12 0.08
CA ALA A 125 -21.74 -17.93 -0.26
C ALA A 125 -23.01 -17.60 0.56
N ASP A 126 -22.84 -17.18 1.81
CA ASP A 126 -23.92 -16.95 2.76
C ASP A 126 -24.14 -15.47 3.10
N MET A 127 -23.58 -14.54 2.33
CA MET A 127 -23.67 -13.10 2.62
C MET A 127 -24.18 -12.30 1.42
N THR A 128 -25.02 -11.30 1.70
CA THR A 128 -25.36 -10.30 0.70
C THR A 128 -24.19 -9.37 0.42
N PHE A 129 -24.13 -8.77 -0.77
CA PHE A 129 -23.13 -7.79 -1.14
C PHE A 129 -22.97 -6.66 -0.08
N PHE A 130 -24.09 -6.08 0.36
CA PHE A 130 -24.05 -4.99 1.35
C PHE A 130 -23.54 -5.43 2.71
N HIS A 131 -23.76 -6.67 3.11
CA HIS A 131 -23.22 -7.20 4.35
C HIS A 131 -21.70 -7.39 4.24
N ALA A 132 -21.22 -7.99 3.16
CA ALA A 132 -19.78 -8.15 2.89
C ALA A 132 -19.09 -6.79 2.76
N PHE A 133 -19.68 -5.84 2.01
CA PHE A 133 -19.20 -4.45 1.92
C PHE A 133 -19.03 -3.82 3.31
N SER A 134 -20.06 -3.91 4.15
CA SER A 134 -20.04 -3.28 5.48
C SER A 134 -18.99 -3.92 6.40
N LEU A 135 -18.80 -5.23 6.36
CA LEU A 135 -17.79 -5.94 7.14
C LEU A 135 -16.37 -5.55 6.73
N ILE A 136 -16.11 -5.46 5.42
CA ILE A 136 -14.80 -5.04 4.90
C ILE A 136 -14.54 -3.57 5.24
N LEU A 137 -15.53 -2.70 5.03
CA LEU A 137 -15.45 -1.28 5.37
C LEU A 137 -15.14 -1.07 6.86
N ALA A 138 -15.82 -1.80 7.74
CA ALA A 138 -15.62 -1.73 9.18
C ALA A 138 -14.20 -2.13 9.62
N LYS A 139 -13.48 -2.90 8.84
CA LYS A 139 -12.08 -3.28 9.10
C LYS A 139 -11.08 -2.35 8.41
N VAL A 140 -11.30 -2.00 7.16
CA VAL A 140 -10.35 -1.23 6.34
C VAL A 140 -10.38 0.27 6.69
N PHE A 141 -11.56 0.85 6.87
CA PHE A 141 -11.71 2.27 7.15
C PHE A 141 -11.02 2.69 8.47
N PRO A 142 -11.25 2.04 9.62
CA PRO A 142 -10.54 2.39 10.84
C PRO A 142 -9.04 2.19 10.72
N LEU A 143 -8.60 1.17 10.01
CA LEU A 143 -7.18 0.86 9.83
C LEU A 143 -6.42 1.96 9.07
N LEU A 144 -7.01 2.52 8.03
CA LEU A 144 -6.34 3.48 7.13
C LEU A 144 -6.63 4.95 7.48
N ILE A 145 -7.80 5.25 8.02
CA ILE A 145 -8.27 6.63 8.19
C ILE A 145 -8.15 7.10 9.64
N MET A 146 -8.50 6.25 10.62
CA MET A 146 -8.42 6.62 12.03
C MET A 146 -7.03 7.01 12.52
N PRO A 147 -5.90 6.46 12.02
CA PRO A 147 -4.57 6.93 12.40
C PRO A 147 -4.34 8.42 12.12
N CYS A 148 -4.91 8.95 11.02
CA CYS A 148 -4.81 10.36 10.67
C CYS A 148 -5.57 11.24 11.68
N PHE A 149 -6.82 10.89 11.98
CA PHE A 149 -7.62 11.61 12.98
C PHE A 149 -6.99 11.51 14.38
N ALA A 150 -6.50 10.33 14.78
CA ALA A 150 -5.83 10.14 16.06
C ALA A 150 -4.56 11.00 16.17
N ALA A 151 -3.76 11.09 15.09
CA ALA A 151 -2.56 11.91 15.06
C ALA A 151 -2.89 13.40 15.24
N TRP A 152 -3.92 13.89 14.57
CA TRP A 152 -4.37 15.29 14.71
C TRP A 152 -4.98 15.53 16.09
N LEU A 153 -5.78 14.62 16.60
CA LEU A 153 -6.34 14.72 17.96
C LEU A 153 -5.23 14.83 19.01
N VAL A 154 -4.22 13.96 18.94
CA VAL A 154 -3.07 13.98 19.84
C VAL A 154 -2.25 15.27 19.69
N ARG A 155 -2.07 15.77 18.48
CA ARG A 155 -1.36 17.03 18.22
C ARG A 155 -2.02 18.20 18.92
N TYR A 156 -3.34 18.32 18.83
CA TYR A 156 -4.09 19.49 19.35
C TYR A 156 -4.51 19.35 20.79
N LEU A 157 -4.89 18.15 21.25
CA LEU A 157 -5.39 17.95 22.61
C LEU A 157 -4.29 17.52 23.59
N LEU A 158 -3.22 16.86 23.11
CA LEU A 158 -2.14 16.32 23.95
C LEU A 158 -0.75 16.78 23.45
N PRO A 159 -0.48 18.10 23.37
CA PRO A 159 0.74 18.62 22.75
C PRO A 159 2.03 18.17 23.43
N ALA A 160 2.00 17.90 24.74
CA ALA A 160 3.17 17.36 25.46
C ALA A 160 3.49 15.93 25.01
N PHE A 161 2.48 15.08 24.86
CA PHE A 161 2.62 13.72 24.35
C PHE A 161 3.05 13.71 22.86
N HIS A 162 2.48 14.59 22.06
CA HIS A 162 2.87 14.77 20.65
C HIS A 162 4.36 15.12 20.53
N ARG A 163 4.86 16.10 21.30
CA ARG A 163 6.28 16.46 21.34
C ARG A 163 7.17 15.27 21.74
N ARG A 164 6.72 14.46 22.70
CA ARG A 164 7.43 13.25 23.10
C ARG A 164 7.51 12.21 21.98
N ILE A 165 6.44 12.03 21.18
CA ILE A 165 6.48 11.17 20.00
C ILE A 165 7.51 11.68 18.99
N LEU A 166 7.54 12.98 18.73
CA LEU A 166 8.47 13.60 17.77
C LEU A 166 9.94 13.50 18.21
N SER A 167 10.23 13.39 19.52
CA SER A 167 11.61 13.21 20.03
C SER A 167 12.22 11.83 19.72
N TYR A 168 11.41 10.87 19.21
CA TYR A 168 11.89 9.55 18.78
C TYR A 168 11.82 9.41 17.25
N PRO A 169 12.78 9.97 16.48
CA PRO A 169 12.74 10.04 15.03
C PRO A 169 12.66 8.66 14.36
N ASP A 170 13.30 7.65 14.94
CA ASP A 170 13.42 6.31 14.37
C ASP A 170 12.29 5.34 14.77
N LEU A 171 11.34 5.79 15.61
CA LEU A 171 10.31 4.90 16.15
C LEU A 171 9.45 4.28 15.04
N ALA A 172 9.02 5.09 14.07
CA ALA A 172 8.24 4.59 12.92
C ALA A 172 9.04 3.57 12.09
N PHE A 173 10.35 3.81 11.90
CA PHE A 173 11.23 2.89 11.18
C PHE A 173 11.41 1.56 11.93
N LYS A 174 11.61 1.59 13.24
CA LYS A 174 11.74 0.38 14.08
C LYS A 174 10.46 -0.47 14.03
N ILE A 175 9.28 0.16 14.14
CA ILE A 175 8.00 -0.54 14.03
C ILE A 175 7.82 -1.10 12.62
N TRP A 176 8.19 -0.35 11.58
CA TRP A 176 8.17 -0.82 10.20
C TRP A 176 9.05 -2.06 10.02
N SER A 177 10.26 -2.09 10.58
CA SER A 177 11.17 -3.24 10.48
C SER A 177 10.57 -4.50 11.12
N VAL A 178 9.95 -4.37 12.30
CA VAL A 178 9.23 -5.47 12.97
C VAL A 178 8.04 -5.94 12.13
N SER A 179 7.26 -5.00 11.60
CA SER A 179 6.12 -5.30 10.75
C SER A 179 6.52 -6.03 9.48
N LEU A 180 7.62 -5.60 8.85
CA LEU A 180 8.17 -6.22 7.65
C LEU A 180 8.67 -7.64 7.94
N ALA A 181 9.39 -7.84 9.05
CA ALA A 181 9.83 -9.17 9.46
C ALA A 181 8.66 -10.14 9.68
N LEU A 182 7.60 -9.66 10.35
CA LEU A 182 6.37 -10.45 10.53
C LEU A 182 5.68 -10.75 9.19
N ALA A 183 5.59 -9.76 8.31
CA ALA A 183 4.99 -9.91 6.99
C ALA A 183 5.76 -10.93 6.12
N ILE A 184 7.10 -10.87 6.14
CA ILE A 184 7.95 -11.86 5.46
C ILE A 184 7.73 -13.26 6.04
N ALA A 185 7.68 -13.40 7.37
CA ALA A 185 7.43 -14.69 8.02
C ALA A 185 6.07 -15.28 7.61
N VAL A 186 5.02 -14.45 7.50
CA VAL A 186 3.68 -14.85 7.01
C VAL A 186 3.77 -15.31 5.56
N THR A 187 4.45 -14.54 4.69
CA THR A 187 4.63 -14.88 3.28
C THR A 187 5.40 -16.19 3.10
N VAL A 188 6.53 -16.37 3.79
CA VAL A 188 7.32 -17.61 3.74
C VAL A 188 6.49 -18.80 4.20
N LYS A 189 5.70 -18.65 5.28
CA LYS A 189 4.82 -19.72 5.72
C LYS A 189 3.73 -20.01 4.68
N ALA A 190 3.13 -19.01 4.07
CA ALA A 190 2.14 -19.20 3.01
C ALA A 190 2.75 -20.00 1.83
N ILE A 191 3.98 -19.68 1.43
CA ILE A 191 4.71 -20.41 0.37
C ILE A 191 4.97 -21.86 0.79
N VAL A 192 5.56 -22.09 1.96
CA VAL A 192 6.01 -23.42 2.40
C VAL A 192 4.82 -24.37 2.66
N HIS A 193 3.67 -23.86 3.09
CA HIS A 193 2.49 -24.67 3.39
C HIS A 193 1.44 -24.66 2.27
N SER A 194 1.69 -23.93 1.18
CA SER A 194 0.83 -23.95 0.00
C SER A 194 1.21 -25.15 -0.89
N SER A 195 0.22 -25.69 -1.56
CA SER A 195 0.42 -26.68 -2.65
C SER A 195 0.65 -25.99 -4.00
N LEU A 196 1.11 -24.74 -4.00
CA LEU A 196 1.30 -23.94 -5.21
C LEU A 196 2.40 -24.53 -6.09
N SER A 197 2.16 -24.59 -7.39
CA SER A 197 3.17 -24.94 -8.36
C SER A 197 4.28 -23.87 -8.40
N VAL A 198 5.50 -24.29 -8.69
CA VAL A 198 6.62 -23.37 -8.90
C VAL A 198 6.31 -22.35 -10.00
N LEU A 199 5.54 -22.76 -11.02
CA LEU A 199 5.12 -21.92 -12.12
C LEU A 199 4.19 -20.78 -11.62
N LEU A 200 3.23 -21.08 -10.75
CA LEU A 200 2.33 -20.06 -10.18
C LEU A 200 3.09 -19.09 -9.28
N LEU A 201 4.01 -19.58 -8.45
CA LEU A 201 4.88 -18.71 -7.63
C LEU A 201 5.73 -17.78 -8.50
N ALA A 202 6.31 -18.30 -9.58
CA ALA A 202 7.04 -17.50 -10.56
C ALA A 202 6.12 -16.46 -11.23
N GLY A 203 4.89 -16.83 -11.55
CA GLY A 203 3.87 -15.95 -12.09
C GLY A 203 3.50 -14.80 -11.14
N ILE A 204 3.25 -15.08 -9.86
CA ILE A 204 2.99 -14.06 -8.82
C ILE A 204 4.19 -13.11 -8.69
N SER A 205 5.41 -13.65 -8.66
CA SER A 205 6.65 -12.87 -8.61
C SER A 205 6.79 -11.96 -9.83
N ALA A 206 6.58 -12.50 -11.03
CA ALA A 206 6.68 -11.74 -12.29
C ALA A 206 5.62 -10.63 -12.38
N ILE A 207 4.37 -10.91 -11.99
CA ILE A 207 3.30 -9.91 -11.95
C ILE A 207 3.64 -8.80 -10.97
N SER A 208 4.12 -9.14 -9.77
CA SER A 208 4.49 -8.12 -8.77
C SER A 208 5.64 -7.23 -9.26
N LEU A 209 6.63 -7.80 -9.94
CA LEU A 209 7.72 -7.04 -10.56
C LEU A 209 7.20 -6.12 -11.66
N LEU A 210 6.37 -6.64 -12.56
CA LEU A 210 5.79 -5.85 -13.66
C LEU A 210 4.95 -4.69 -13.11
N CYS A 211 4.08 -4.95 -12.13
CA CYS A 211 3.29 -3.91 -11.47
C CYS A 211 4.17 -2.86 -10.79
N CYS A 212 5.27 -3.27 -10.16
CA CYS A 212 6.24 -2.37 -9.52
C CYS A 212 6.88 -1.44 -10.57
N ILE A 213 7.40 -1.99 -11.65
CA ILE A 213 8.03 -1.23 -12.76
C ILE A 213 7.04 -0.25 -13.36
N ILE A 214 5.83 -0.70 -13.72
CA ILE A 214 4.78 0.13 -14.31
C ILE A 214 4.43 1.30 -13.40
N GLN A 215 4.26 1.07 -12.11
CA GLN A 215 3.84 2.10 -11.16
C GLN A 215 4.96 3.13 -10.93
N PHE A 216 6.21 2.73 -10.71
CA PHE A 216 7.31 3.68 -10.60
C PHE A 216 7.51 4.48 -11.89
N TRP A 217 7.44 3.83 -13.05
CA TRP A 217 7.56 4.49 -14.34
C TRP A 217 6.42 5.50 -14.59
N ALA A 218 5.17 5.08 -14.38
CA ALA A 218 3.99 5.94 -14.57
C ALA A 218 4.03 7.13 -13.60
N GLY A 219 4.36 6.89 -12.33
CA GLY A 219 4.49 7.95 -11.34
C GLY A 219 5.55 8.97 -11.72
N ARG A 220 6.75 8.51 -12.10
CA ARG A 220 7.84 9.39 -12.56
C ARG A 220 7.45 10.20 -13.79
N LYS A 221 6.85 9.55 -14.79
CA LYS A 221 6.42 10.22 -16.03
C LYS A 221 5.37 11.30 -15.76
N ILE A 222 4.37 11.00 -14.92
CA ILE A 222 3.34 11.97 -14.55
C ILE A 222 3.96 13.10 -13.74
N GLY A 223 4.75 12.80 -12.69
CA GLY A 223 5.41 13.82 -11.89
C GLY A 223 6.26 14.76 -12.72
N HIS A 224 7.04 14.24 -13.66
CA HIS A 224 7.86 15.03 -14.59
C HIS A 224 7.02 15.99 -15.45
N SER A 225 5.85 15.56 -15.92
CA SER A 225 4.96 16.40 -16.73
C SER A 225 4.38 17.60 -15.98
N TYR A 226 4.43 17.62 -14.65
CA TYR A 226 3.94 18.72 -13.81
C TYR A 226 5.06 19.62 -13.25
N GLY A 227 6.32 19.39 -13.64
CA GLY A 227 7.46 20.26 -13.40
C GLY A 227 7.97 20.28 -11.94
N HIS A 228 8.78 21.29 -11.65
CA HIS A 228 9.44 21.49 -10.38
C HIS A 228 8.56 22.22 -9.35
N ILE A 229 8.59 21.80 -8.10
CA ILE A 229 8.18 22.62 -6.97
C ILE A 229 9.43 23.39 -6.51
N PRO A 230 9.39 24.75 -6.39
CA PRO A 230 10.52 25.52 -5.92
C PRO A 230 11.08 24.99 -4.59
N GLY A 231 12.39 24.76 -4.54
CA GLY A 231 13.08 24.26 -3.34
C GLY A 231 13.08 22.73 -3.17
N HIS A 232 12.46 21.98 -4.09
CA HIS A 232 12.46 20.51 -4.11
C HIS A 232 12.97 19.97 -5.44
N SER A 233 13.37 18.68 -5.42
CA SER A 233 13.64 17.96 -6.66
C SER A 233 12.37 17.86 -7.52
N ASP A 234 12.55 17.53 -8.77
CA ASP A 234 11.47 17.23 -9.71
C ASP A 234 10.37 16.37 -9.07
N ASN A 235 9.10 16.74 -9.30
CA ASN A 235 7.93 15.97 -8.88
C ASN A 235 7.99 14.49 -9.30
N SER A 236 8.85 14.13 -10.26
CA SER A 236 9.01 12.75 -10.72
C SER A 236 9.45 11.79 -9.60
N VAL A 237 10.35 12.23 -8.72
CA VAL A 237 10.77 11.43 -7.56
C VAL A 237 9.59 11.22 -6.62
N THR A 238 8.93 12.31 -6.23
CA THR A 238 7.81 12.28 -5.29
C THR A 238 6.65 11.44 -5.81
N ALA A 239 6.24 11.64 -7.06
CA ALA A 239 5.14 10.92 -7.69
C ALA A 239 5.50 9.44 -7.96
N GLY A 240 6.76 9.15 -8.32
CA GLY A 240 7.26 7.79 -8.45
C GLY A 240 7.18 7.02 -7.13
N GLN A 241 7.62 7.63 -6.03
CA GLN A 241 7.53 7.04 -4.70
C GLN A 241 6.07 6.92 -4.22
N ALA A 242 5.22 7.90 -4.54
CA ALA A 242 3.82 7.91 -4.12
C ALA A 242 3.04 6.69 -4.62
N ILE A 243 3.19 6.33 -5.89
CA ILE A 243 2.46 5.18 -6.48
C ILE A 243 3.28 3.88 -6.48
N GLY A 244 4.61 3.96 -6.55
CA GLY A 244 5.49 2.79 -6.67
C GLY A 244 5.84 2.13 -5.33
N GLN A 245 6.01 2.89 -4.25
CA GLN A 245 6.36 2.34 -2.95
C GLN A 245 5.11 1.99 -2.13
N LYS A 246 4.76 0.71 -2.10
CA LYS A 246 3.52 0.19 -1.50
C LYS A 246 3.65 -0.24 -0.05
N ASN A 247 2.57 -0.09 0.70
CA ASN A 247 2.43 -0.69 2.04
C ASN A 247 2.18 -2.20 1.92
N THR A 248 3.24 -2.96 1.76
CA THR A 248 3.18 -4.41 1.53
C THR A 248 2.68 -5.19 2.73
N VAL A 249 2.83 -4.66 3.95
CA VAL A 249 2.22 -5.25 5.16
C VAL A 249 0.69 -5.21 5.05
N PHE A 250 0.14 -4.09 4.56
CA PHE A 250 -1.30 -3.99 4.27
C PHE A 250 -1.71 -4.95 3.15
N ALA A 251 -0.90 -5.09 2.08
CA ALA A 251 -1.19 -6.02 0.99
C ALA A 251 -1.29 -7.47 1.49
N ILE A 252 -0.34 -7.92 2.32
CA ILE A 252 -0.33 -9.26 2.90
C ILE A 252 -1.54 -9.47 3.81
N TRP A 253 -1.83 -8.51 4.69
CA TRP A 253 -2.99 -8.58 5.57
C TRP A 253 -4.30 -8.62 4.78
N MET A 254 -4.45 -7.76 3.79
CA MET A 254 -5.65 -7.68 2.96
C MET A 254 -5.86 -8.95 2.13
N GLY A 255 -4.82 -9.43 1.46
CA GLY A 255 -4.85 -10.67 0.69
C GLY A 255 -5.26 -11.85 1.55
N TYR A 256 -4.60 -12.02 2.70
CA TYR A 256 -4.88 -13.11 3.63
C TYR A 256 -6.29 -13.03 4.25
N THR A 257 -6.80 -11.82 4.51
CA THR A 257 -8.06 -11.62 5.23
C THR A 257 -9.29 -11.67 4.33
N PHE A 258 -9.19 -11.16 3.10
CA PHE A 258 -10.34 -10.93 2.22
C PHE A 258 -10.26 -11.61 0.85
N LEU A 259 -9.10 -12.14 0.48
CA LEU A 259 -8.90 -12.88 -0.77
C LEU A 259 -8.47 -14.31 -0.43
N SER A 260 -7.20 -14.64 -0.67
CA SER A 260 -6.66 -15.95 -0.32
C SER A 260 -5.25 -15.85 0.27
N PRO A 261 -4.80 -16.84 1.07
CA PRO A 261 -3.42 -16.89 1.55
C PRO A 261 -2.41 -16.89 0.39
N GLU A 262 -2.73 -17.53 -0.74
CA GLU A 262 -1.93 -17.60 -1.95
C GLU A 262 -1.75 -16.21 -2.57
N THR A 263 -2.83 -15.45 -2.72
CA THR A 263 -2.81 -14.08 -3.23
C THR A 263 -2.02 -13.15 -2.31
N SER A 264 -2.03 -13.39 -0.99
CA SER A 264 -1.26 -12.57 -0.04
C SER A 264 0.25 -12.61 -0.27
N ILE A 265 0.79 -13.67 -0.91
CA ILE A 265 2.20 -13.87 -1.22
C ILE A 265 2.75 -12.73 -2.10
N VAL A 266 1.91 -12.15 -2.96
CA VAL A 266 2.31 -11.04 -3.83
C VAL A 266 2.88 -9.84 -3.07
N GLY A 267 2.35 -9.55 -1.87
CA GLY A 267 2.86 -8.48 -1.01
C GLY A 267 4.31 -8.72 -0.59
N GLY A 268 4.70 -9.97 -0.33
CA GLY A 268 6.08 -10.33 -0.03
C GLY A 268 7.02 -10.10 -1.22
N PHE A 269 6.64 -10.57 -2.41
CA PHE A 269 7.42 -10.34 -3.64
C PHE A 269 7.53 -8.85 -3.98
N TYR A 270 6.42 -8.11 -3.91
CA TYR A 270 6.43 -6.67 -4.17
C TYR A 270 7.36 -5.94 -3.19
N SER A 271 7.41 -6.38 -1.93
CA SER A 271 8.34 -5.81 -0.93
C SER A 271 9.80 -5.95 -1.36
N ILE A 272 10.18 -7.08 -1.95
CA ILE A 272 11.54 -7.29 -2.47
C ILE A 272 11.82 -6.30 -3.61
N TRP A 273 10.94 -6.22 -4.60
CA TRP A 273 11.17 -5.43 -5.81
C TRP A 273 11.26 -3.93 -5.53
N HIS A 274 10.31 -3.36 -4.76
CA HIS A 274 10.35 -1.94 -4.49
C HIS A 274 11.52 -1.54 -3.58
N ASN A 275 11.96 -2.42 -2.66
CA ASN A 275 13.12 -2.15 -1.83
C ASN A 275 14.43 -2.23 -2.63
N LEU A 276 14.58 -3.19 -3.54
CA LEU A 276 15.73 -3.24 -4.46
C LEU A 276 15.79 -1.97 -5.33
N TYR A 277 14.66 -1.56 -5.90
CA TYR A 277 14.60 -0.34 -6.70
C TYR A 277 14.92 0.91 -5.87
N ASN A 278 14.41 1.03 -4.65
CA ASN A 278 14.73 2.15 -3.76
C ASN A 278 16.20 2.18 -3.35
N SER A 279 16.79 1.02 -3.05
CA SER A 279 18.21 0.93 -2.72
C SER A 279 19.09 1.38 -3.90
N TRP A 280 18.73 0.96 -5.11
CA TRP A 280 19.42 1.41 -6.33
C TRP A 280 19.27 2.93 -6.54
N GLN A 281 18.07 3.50 -6.37
CA GLN A 281 17.85 4.95 -6.51
C GLN A 281 18.67 5.76 -5.50
N ILE A 282 18.69 5.34 -4.23
CA ILE A 282 19.45 6.03 -3.16
C ILE A 282 20.95 5.95 -3.48
N HIS A 283 21.46 4.77 -3.81
CA HIS A 283 22.88 4.61 -4.15
C HIS A 283 23.29 5.50 -5.34
N ARG A 284 22.45 5.56 -6.37
CA ARG A 284 22.71 6.42 -7.52
C ARG A 284 22.68 7.91 -7.12
N HIS A 285 21.72 8.34 -6.32
CA HIS A 285 21.62 9.72 -5.85
C HIS A 285 22.85 10.13 -5.02
N ASP A 286 23.28 9.26 -4.10
CA ASP A 286 24.47 9.51 -3.26
C ASP A 286 25.78 9.55 -4.07
N SER A 287 25.83 8.89 -5.24
CA SER A 287 27.00 8.90 -6.13
C SER A 287 27.03 10.10 -7.12
N GLU A 288 25.90 10.77 -7.33
CA GLU A 288 25.77 11.95 -8.19
C GLU A 288 25.80 13.27 -7.37
N SER A 289 25.69 13.22 -6.04
CA SER A 289 25.78 14.35 -5.10
C SER A 289 27.17 14.51 -4.54
#